data_74407e6fd706bb4828c909d0176e77e4
#
_entry.id   74407e6fd706bb4828c909d0176e77e4
#
_cell.length_a   1.000
_cell.length_b   1.000
_cell.length_c   1.000
_cell.angle_alpha   90.00
_cell.angle_beta   90.00
_cell.angle_gamma   90.00
#
_symmetry.space_group_name_H-M   'P 1'
#
loop_
_entity.id
_entity.type
_entity.pdbx_description
1 polymer ?
#
loop_
_entity_poly.entity_id
_entity_poly.type
_entity_poly.pdbx_seq_one_letter_code
_entity_poly.pdbx_strand_id
1 'polypeptide(L)'
;MELTVLYLYAAAVAVLLCSSVDFIQSPSDVFGPVALTEPTPSASRDFGAVVSEAPVAVMRPGSAADVARLLGALSSSSAGPPAPGRRPRAAAVAARGAGHSLHGQAQARGGIVVETRALPRAVEVVRGGGAYADVGGGALWVEVLEACLREGLAPRSWTDYLYLTVGGTLSNGGISGQAFKHGPQISNVLQLEVVTGTGEVVTCSPTQSPELFFAVLGGLGQFGIITRARIPLQVAPPKVRWVRAFYDSFETFTRDQELLVSMPELVDYVEGFMVLNEQSLRSSSVAFPAEVNFAPDFFRSDDDGGGGGSSKKVYYCIEFAVHDFQRQDDSAADHVVELVSGKLSYLRPHAYSVEVAYFDFLNRVRMEEESLRSRGLWDVPHPWLNVFVPSHGAAGFKDLLMGTVTRGDFEGPVLVYPLLTDRWDGNSSAVVPAAPEGVVYIFSVLRSTDPARCGGACVEGILEEHRRLADEACRRLGAKQYLARQPSRAHWRDHFGPSWDRFVARKARFDPMHVLGPGQGIFPRADSSLM
;
A
#
# COMPACT_ATOMS: atom_id res chain seq x y z
N MET A 1 -23.16 60.08 45.01
CA MET A 1 -23.78 59.47 43.82
C MET A 1 -22.73 59.10 42.77
N GLU A 2 -21.66 59.86 42.60
CA GLU A 2 -20.60 59.56 41.61
C GLU A 2 -19.69 58.36 41.94
N LEU A 3 -19.34 58.16 43.20
CA LEU A 3 -18.49 57.04 43.61
C LEU A 3 -19.19 55.66 43.41
N THR A 4 -20.49 55.60 43.60
CA THR A 4 -21.28 54.34 43.48
C THR A 4 -21.42 53.97 41.99
N VAL A 5 -21.55 54.92 41.10
CA VAL A 5 -21.62 54.72 39.65
C VAL A 5 -20.26 54.24 39.11
N LEU A 6 -19.15 54.81 39.62
CA LEU A 6 -17.79 54.41 39.27
C LEU A 6 -17.49 52.97 39.70
N TYR A 7 -17.94 52.59 40.90
CA TYR A 7 -17.81 51.19 41.41
C TYR A 7 -18.63 50.19 40.60
N LEU A 8 -19.83 50.56 40.21
CA LEU A 8 -20.70 49.72 39.37
C LEU A 8 -20.12 49.61 37.98
N TYR A 9 -19.51 50.66 37.42
CA TYR A 9 -18.87 50.62 36.14
C TYR A 9 -17.59 49.77 36.17
N ALA A 10 -16.77 49.92 37.21
CA ALA A 10 -15.56 49.10 37.42
C ALA A 10 -15.90 47.64 37.66
N ALA A 11 -16.99 47.34 38.39
CA ALA A 11 -17.45 45.98 38.58
C ALA A 11 -18.02 45.38 37.30
N ALA A 12 -18.76 46.15 36.47
CA ALA A 12 -19.27 45.71 35.18
C ALA A 12 -18.14 45.48 34.17
N VAL A 13 -17.12 46.32 34.15
CA VAL A 13 -15.92 46.14 33.31
C VAL A 13 -15.09 44.94 33.79
N ALA A 14 -14.97 44.74 35.11
CA ALA A 14 -14.30 43.55 35.64
C ALA A 14 -15.05 42.24 35.33
N VAL A 15 -16.39 42.26 35.41
CA VAL A 15 -17.23 41.12 35.00
C VAL A 15 -17.15 40.88 33.48
N LEU A 16 -17.12 41.94 32.66
CA LEU A 16 -16.94 41.83 31.22
C LEU A 16 -15.52 41.34 30.86
N LEU A 17 -14.50 41.77 31.57
CA LEU A 17 -13.12 41.30 31.39
C LEU A 17 -12.95 39.85 31.89
N CYS A 18 -13.58 39.47 33.01
CA CYS A 18 -13.59 38.09 33.48
C CYS A 18 -14.40 37.17 32.59
N SER A 19 -15.54 37.63 32.05
CA SER A 19 -16.33 36.84 31.09
C SER A 19 -15.67 36.73 29.72
N SER A 20 -14.79 37.68 29.35
CA SER A 20 -14.00 37.58 28.10
C SER A 20 -12.74 36.73 28.23
N VAL A 21 -12.28 36.46 29.45
CA VAL A 21 -11.10 35.59 29.70
C VAL A 21 -11.51 34.10 29.76
N ASP A 22 -12.76 33.79 30.08
CA ASP A 22 -13.28 32.41 30.07
C ASP A 22 -13.64 31.90 28.67
N PHE A 23 -13.49 32.72 27.61
CA PHE A 23 -13.82 32.35 26.24
C PHE A 23 -12.70 31.59 25.47
N ILE A 24 -11.51 31.42 26.05
CA ILE A 24 -10.40 30.67 25.42
C ILE A 24 -9.97 29.54 26.37
N GLN A 25 -10.87 28.61 26.67
CA GLN A 25 -10.53 27.47 27.53
C GLN A 25 -10.16 26.18 26.77
N SER A 26 -10.32 26.14 25.47
CA SER A 26 -10.00 24.94 24.68
C SER A 26 -9.56 25.32 23.27
N PRO A 27 -8.60 24.60 22.68
CA PRO A 27 -8.30 24.71 21.26
C PRO A 27 -9.53 24.56 20.34
N SER A 28 -10.55 23.85 20.77
CA SER A 28 -11.83 23.73 20.08
C SER A 28 -12.58 25.06 19.96
N ASP A 29 -12.42 26.00 20.93
CA ASP A 29 -13.10 27.29 20.91
C ASP A 29 -12.45 28.25 19.90
N VAL A 30 -11.15 28.06 19.62
CA VAL A 30 -10.40 28.85 18.63
C VAL A 30 -10.62 28.31 17.22
N PHE A 31 -10.80 26.98 17.06
CA PHE A 31 -10.84 26.28 15.77
C PHE A 31 -12.22 25.70 15.41
N GLY A 32 -13.21 25.84 16.25
CA GLY A 32 -14.54 25.23 16.11
C GLY A 32 -14.56 23.75 16.51
N PRO A 33 -15.74 23.17 16.72
CA PRO A 33 -15.88 21.79 17.16
C PRO A 33 -15.41 20.82 16.06
N VAL A 34 -14.64 19.80 16.45
CA VAL A 34 -14.31 18.68 15.57
C VAL A 34 -15.56 17.82 15.40
N ALA A 35 -16.07 17.73 14.15
CA ALA A 35 -17.24 16.92 13.83
C ALA A 35 -16.88 15.43 13.82
N LEU A 36 -17.29 14.73 14.87
CA LEU A 36 -17.19 13.27 14.96
C LEU A 36 -18.56 12.65 14.72
N THR A 37 -18.60 11.52 14.04
CA THR A 37 -19.82 10.75 13.76
C THR A 37 -19.72 9.36 14.38
N GLU A 38 -20.88 8.71 14.53
CA GLU A 38 -20.94 7.31 14.95
C GLU A 38 -20.11 6.40 14.03
N PRO A 39 -19.54 5.31 14.59
CA PRO A 39 -18.79 4.35 13.80
C PRO A 39 -19.62 3.71 12.70
N THR A 40 -19.03 3.58 11.51
CA THR A 40 -19.64 2.83 10.42
C THR A 40 -19.08 1.39 10.40
N PRO A 41 -19.81 0.38 9.92
CA PRO A 41 -19.29 -0.99 9.78
C PRO A 41 -17.99 -1.03 8.96
N SER A 42 -17.87 -0.18 7.94
CA SER A 42 -16.65 -0.06 7.12
C SER A 42 -15.44 0.44 7.91
N ALA A 43 -15.62 1.29 8.92
CA ALA A 43 -14.52 1.80 9.74
C ALA A 43 -13.93 0.73 10.69
N SER A 44 -14.67 -0.36 10.93
CA SER A 44 -14.27 -1.48 11.79
C SER A 44 -13.63 -2.64 11.01
N ARG A 45 -13.56 -2.55 9.68
CA ARG A 45 -13.10 -3.64 8.80
C ARG A 45 -12.28 -3.06 7.64
N ASP A 46 -11.23 -3.74 7.25
CA ASP A 46 -10.47 -3.45 6.02
C ASP A 46 -10.71 -4.54 4.96
N PHE A 47 -10.05 -4.39 3.79
CA PHE A 47 -10.14 -5.35 2.71
C PHE A 47 -9.68 -6.75 3.13
N GLY A 48 -8.60 -6.86 3.90
CA GLY A 48 -8.11 -8.14 4.38
C GLY A 48 -9.13 -8.91 5.19
N ALA A 49 -10.03 -8.21 5.90
CA ALA A 49 -11.13 -8.76 6.66
C ALA A 49 -10.76 -9.88 7.66
N VAL A 50 -9.48 -9.94 8.04
CA VAL A 50 -8.95 -10.92 9.03
C VAL A 50 -8.90 -10.34 10.44
N VAL A 51 -9.09 -9.02 10.57
CA VAL A 51 -9.18 -8.29 11.83
C VAL A 51 -10.41 -7.37 11.78
N SER A 52 -11.15 -7.29 12.87
CA SER A 52 -12.27 -6.35 13.01
C SER A 52 -12.14 -5.62 14.34
N GLU A 53 -11.86 -4.30 14.29
CA GLU A 53 -11.62 -3.46 15.45
C GLU A 53 -12.46 -2.19 15.37
N ALA A 54 -13.47 -2.09 16.22
CA ALA A 54 -14.39 -0.96 16.19
C ALA A 54 -13.76 0.30 16.79
N PRO A 55 -13.78 1.45 16.07
CA PRO A 55 -13.48 2.76 16.65
C PRO A 55 -14.62 3.22 17.57
N VAL A 56 -14.38 4.26 18.37
CA VAL A 56 -15.46 4.95 19.12
C VAL A 56 -16.10 6.05 18.28
N ALA A 57 -15.40 6.57 17.28
CA ALA A 57 -15.93 7.59 16.39
C ALA A 57 -15.21 7.57 15.03
N VAL A 58 -15.84 8.21 14.05
CA VAL A 58 -15.30 8.44 12.72
C VAL A 58 -15.28 9.94 12.44
N MET A 59 -14.20 10.42 11.83
CA MET A 59 -14.07 11.78 11.32
C MET A 59 -14.03 11.75 9.79
N ARG A 60 -14.80 12.64 9.18
CA ARG A 60 -14.79 12.93 7.73
C ARG A 60 -14.26 14.33 7.49
N PRO A 61 -12.94 14.52 7.34
CA PRO A 61 -12.36 15.85 7.23
C PRO A 61 -12.67 16.49 5.87
N GLY A 62 -13.07 17.75 5.89
CA GLY A 62 -13.21 18.57 4.67
C GLY A 62 -11.89 19.27 4.28
N SER A 63 -10.88 19.25 5.16
CA SER A 63 -9.60 19.94 4.94
C SER A 63 -8.47 19.35 5.81
N ALA A 64 -7.23 19.70 5.49
CA ALA A 64 -6.07 19.41 6.35
C ALA A 64 -6.21 20.09 7.72
N ALA A 65 -6.82 21.27 7.80
CA ALA A 65 -7.06 21.98 9.04
C ALA A 65 -8.00 21.22 9.99
N ASP A 66 -8.97 20.48 9.47
CA ASP A 66 -9.85 19.64 10.30
C ASP A 66 -9.06 18.51 10.95
N VAL A 67 -8.18 17.86 10.18
CA VAL A 67 -7.28 16.82 10.70
C VAL A 67 -6.34 17.40 11.75
N ALA A 68 -5.79 18.59 11.49
CA ALA A 68 -4.89 19.29 12.40
C ALA A 68 -5.56 19.60 13.75
N ARG A 69 -6.82 20.08 13.73
CA ARG A 69 -7.60 20.31 14.94
C ARG A 69 -7.78 19.05 15.78
N LEU A 70 -8.16 17.95 15.15
CA LEU A 70 -8.32 16.67 15.84
C LEU A 70 -7.01 16.22 16.50
N LEU A 71 -5.92 16.15 15.70
CA LEU A 71 -4.64 15.65 16.20
C LEU A 71 -4.05 16.59 17.28
N GLY A 72 -4.14 17.91 17.08
CA GLY A 72 -3.71 18.91 18.06
C GLY A 72 -4.48 18.83 19.40
N ALA A 73 -5.80 18.70 19.34
CA ALA A 73 -6.64 18.52 20.54
C ALA A 73 -6.27 17.24 21.30
N LEU A 74 -6.06 16.13 20.60
CA LEU A 74 -5.67 14.85 21.21
C LEU A 74 -4.22 14.87 21.75
N SER A 75 -3.33 15.59 21.11
CA SER A 75 -1.94 15.78 21.56
C SER A 75 -1.89 16.62 22.83
N SER A 76 -2.63 17.74 22.87
CA SER A 76 -2.68 18.65 24.01
C SER A 76 -3.37 18.07 25.23
N SER A 77 -4.48 17.34 25.05
CA SER A 77 -5.25 16.74 26.16
C SER A 77 -4.49 15.65 26.92
N SER A 78 -3.43 15.11 26.33
CA SER A 78 -2.57 14.11 26.99
C SER A 78 -1.47 14.73 27.85
N ALA A 79 -1.28 16.06 27.81
CA ALA A 79 -0.22 16.76 28.55
C ALA A 79 -0.63 17.25 29.96
N GLY A 80 -1.92 17.09 30.36
CA GLY A 80 -2.42 17.52 31.68
C GLY A 80 -2.50 16.38 32.69
N PRO A 81 -2.45 16.70 34.04
CA PRO A 81 -2.65 15.71 35.07
C PRO A 81 -4.08 15.13 34.99
N PRO A 82 -4.28 13.82 35.16
CA PRO A 82 -5.59 13.20 35.07
C PRO A 82 -6.50 13.73 36.18
N ALA A 83 -7.72 14.14 35.82
CA ALA A 83 -8.73 14.50 36.81
C ALA A 83 -9.05 13.29 37.71
N PRO A 84 -9.25 13.47 39.03
CA PRO A 84 -9.51 12.38 39.94
C PRO A 84 -10.77 11.60 39.53
N GLY A 85 -10.63 10.31 39.25
CA GLY A 85 -11.75 9.39 39.00
C GLY A 85 -12.11 9.15 37.54
N ARG A 86 -11.49 9.81 36.56
CA ARG A 86 -11.64 9.52 35.12
C ARG A 86 -10.24 9.49 34.48
N ARG A 87 -9.76 8.31 34.18
CA ARG A 87 -8.67 8.19 33.18
C ARG A 87 -9.31 8.32 31.80
N PRO A 88 -9.19 9.44 31.09
CA PRO A 88 -9.59 9.46 29.72
C PRO A 88 -8.67 8.49 28.96
N ARG A 89 -9.23 7.44 28.44
CA ARG A 89 -8.53 6.56 27.51
C ARG A 89 -8.18 7.44 26.32
N ALA A 90 -6.92 7.81 26.20
CA ALA A 90 -6.48 8.69 25.14
C ALA A 90 -6.70 7.97 23.78
N ALA A 91 -7.66 8.45 22.99
CA ALA A 91 -8.03 7.82 21.73
C ALA A 91 -6.86 7.87 20.75
N ALA A 92 -6.46 6.73 20.20
CA ALA A 92 -5.54 6.67 19.07
C ALA A 92 -6.29 7.01 17.77
N VAL A 93 -5.55 7.50 16.78
CA VAL A 93 -6.10 7.86 15.46
C VAL A 93 -5.50 6.97 14.38
N ALA A 94 -6.33 6.41 13.53
CA ALA A 94 -5.91 5.75 12.30
C ALA A 94 -6.47 6.48 11.07
N ALA A 95 -5.62 6.76 10.09
CA ALA A 95 -6.06 7.25 8.79
C ALA A 95 -6.59 6.08 7.95
N ARG A 96 -7.77 6.25 7.34
CA ARG A 96 -8.39 5.29 6.43
C ARG A 96 -8.60 5.93 5.07
N GLY A 97 -7.89 5.43 4.06
CA GLY A 97 -8.10 5.76 2.65
C GLY A 97 -9.22 4.92 2.04
N ALA A 98 -8.90 4.11 1.04
CA ALA A 98 -9.83 3.13 0.44
C ALA A 98 -10.16 1.94 1.38
N GLY A 99 -9.49 1.84 2.52
CA GLY A 99 -9.66 0.72 3.44
C GLY A 99 -9.09 -0.59 2.93
N HIS A 100 -8.13 -0.55 2.05
CA HIS A 100 -7.55 -1.72 1.38
C HIS A 100 -6.33 -2.30 2.13
N SER A 101 -6.21 -2.02 3.42
CA SER A 101 -5.24 -2.70 4.29
C SER A 101 -5.65 -4.15 4.54
N LEU A 102 -4.70 -4.96 5.02
CA LEU A 102 -4.85 -6.42 5.10
C LEU A 102 -5.08 -6.94 6.52
N HIS A 103 -4.56 -6.22 7.52
CA HIS A 103 -4.47 -6.72 8.90
C HIS A 103 -4.90 -5.67 9.93
N GLY A 104 -5.90 -4.85 9.61
CA GLY A 104 -6.42 -3.83 10.50
C GLY A 104 -5.61 -2.53 10.55
N GLN A 105 -4.63 -2.30 9.64
CA GLN A 105 -3.77 -1.12 9.68
C GLN A 105 -4.55 0.20 9.58
N ALA A 106 -5.69 0.21 8.88
CA ALA A 106 -6.58 1.39 8.76
C ALA A 106 -7.66 1.45 9.86
N GLN A 107 -7.53 0.66 10.93
CA GLN A 107 -8.46 0.59 12.05
C GLN A 107 -7.84 1.17 13.32
N ALA A 108 -8.68 1.62 14.25
CA ALA A 108 -8.26 2.15 15.55
C ALA A 108 -9.20 1.60 16.64
N ARG A 109 -8.81 0.52 17.31
CA ARG A 109 -9.58 -0.10 18.38
C ARG A 109 -9.87 0.89 19.51
N GLY A 110 -11.16 1.20 19.73
CA GLY A 110 -11.57 2.18 20.73
C GLY A 110 -11.02 3.60 20.53
N GLY A 111 -10.51 3.87 19.33
CA GLY A 111 -9.95 5.15 18.88
C GLY A 111 -10.82 5.84 17.84
N ILE A 112 -10.22 6.72 17.05
CA ILE A 112 -10.90 7.50 16.01
C ILE A 112 -10.34 7.11 14.64
N VAL A 113 -11.21 6.80 13.69
CA VAL A 113 -10.84 6.59 12.30
C VAL A 113 -11.08 7.89 11.52
N VAL A 114 -10.03 8.37 10.82
CA VAL A 114 -10.11 9.52 9.91
C VAL A 114 -10.27 9.00 8.48
N GLU A 115 -11.47 9.16 7.91
CA GLU A 115 -11.77 8.77 6.53
C GLU A 115 -11.20 9.80 5.54
N THR A 116 -9.96 9.59 5.10
CA THR A 116 -9.23 10.53 4.22
C THR A 116 -9.84 10.67 2.83
N ARG A 117 -10.73 9.75 2.41
CA ARG A 117 -11.54 9.91 1.18
C ARG A 117 -12.46 11.13 1.22
N ALA A 118 -12.75 11.67 2.41
CA ALA A 118 -13.53 12.90 2.58
C ALA A 118 -12.71 14.19 2.33
N LEU A 119 -11.37 14.11 2.38
CA LEU A 119 -10.49 15.24 2.01
C LEU A 119 -10.71 15.68 0.56
N PRO A 120 -10.38 16.93 0.21
CA PRO A 120 -10.38 17.39 -1.18
C PRO A 120 -9.59 16.44 -2.08
N ARG A 121 -10.21 16.01 -3.19
CA ARG A 121 -9.66 15.02 -4.15
C ARG A 121 -9.26 15.68 -5.47
N ALA A 122 -9.05 17.00 -5.45
CA ALA A 122 -8.63 17.74 -6.63
C ALA A 122 -7.33 17.16 -7.18
N VAL A 123 -7.23 17.08 -8.49
CA VAL A 123 -6.04 16.74 -9.25
C VAL A 123 -5.76 17.91 -10.18
N GLU A 124 -4.73 18.67 -9.89
CA GLU A 124 -4.29 19.80 -10.69
C GLU A 124 -3.04 19.42 -11.47
N VAL A 125 -3.16 19.36 -12.80
CA VAL A 125 -2.04 19.02 -13.69
C VAL A 125 -1.35 20.30 -14.14
N VAL A 126 -0.05 20.42 -13.82
CA VAL A 126 0.80 21.55 -14.21
C VAL A 126 1.77 21.09 -15.30
N ARG A 127 1.69 21.76 -16.46
CA ARG A 127 2.55 21.53 -17.63
C ARG A 127 3.80 22.43 -17.56
N GLY A 128 4.83 22.07 -18.29
CA GLY A 128 6.06 22.86 -18.45
C GLY A 128 7.31 22.02 -18.18
N GLY A 129 8.45 22.67 -18.02
CA GLY A 129 9.72 22.01 -17.70
C GLY A 129 9.69 21.39 -16.30
N GLY A 130 9.38 20.09 -16.23
CA GLY A 130 9.13 19.37 -14.98
C GLY A 130 7.64 19.30 -14.66
N ALA A 131 6.83 18.75 -15.59
CA ALA A 131 5.40 18.54 -15.40
C ALA A 131 5.09 17.71 -14.13
N TYR A 132 4.06 18.10 -13.41
CA TYR A 132 3.62 17.42 -12.18
C TYR A 132 2.09 17.49 -12.00
N ALA A 133 1.57 16.65 -11.14
CA ALA A 133 0.21 16.76 -10.63
C ALA A 133 0.24 17.06 -9.13
N ASP A 134 -0.49 18.09 -8.69
CA ASP A 134 -0.84 18.30 -7.29
C ASP A 134 -2.12 17.55 -7.00
N VAL A 135 -2.07 16.58 -6.09
CA VAL A 135 -3.17 15.64 -5.84
C VAL A 135 -3.52 15.58 -4.35
N GLY A 136 -4.82 15.56 -4.05
CA GLY A 136 -5.27 15.35 -2.67
C GLY A 136 -4.92 13.94 -2.17
N GLY A 137 -4.50 13.82 -0.90
CA GLY A 137 -4.13 12.53 -0.30
C GLY A 137 -5.26 11.50 -0.27
N GLY A 138 -6.52 11.96 -0.30
CA GLY A 138 -7.71 11.12 -0.42
C GLY A 138 -8.11 10.76 -1.85
N ALA A 139 -7.46 11.28 -2.89
CA ALA A 139 -7.72 10.91 -4.28
C ALA A 139 -7.33 9.45 -4.55
N LEU A 140 -8.08 8.76 -5.41
CA LEU A 140 -7.70 7.44 -5.91
C LEU A 140 -6.73 7.58 -7.08
N TRP A 141 -5.84 6.62 -7.24
CA TRP A 141 -4.91 6.62 -8.37
C TRP A 141 -5.61 6.56 -9.73
N VAL A 142 -6.79 5.95 -9.83
CA VAL A 142 -7.60 6.00 -11.07
C VAL A 142 -8.07 7.43 -11.37
N GLU A 143 -8.47 8.22 -10.35
CA GLU A 143 -8.86 9.62 -10.51
C GLU A 143 -7.65 10.47 -10.98
N VAL A 144 -6.44 10.16 -10.48
CA VAL A 144 -5.20 10.80 -10.92
C VAL A 144 -4.86 10.43 -12.37
N LEU A 145 -4.97 9.16 -12.73
CA LEU A 145 -4.72 8.68 -14.10
C LEU A 145 -5.64 9.36 -15.10
N GLU A 146 -6.95 9.35 -14.84
CA GLU A 146 -7.94 9.99 -15.72
C GLU A 146 -7.67 11.48 -15.91
N ALA A 147 -7.33 12.19 -14.83
CA ALA A 147 -7.02 13.61 -14.91
C ALA A 147 -5.75 13.89 -15.74
N CYS A 148 -4.69 13.12 -15.51
CA CYS A 148 -3.43 13.27 -16.23
C CYS A 148 -3.54 12.89 -17.71
N LEU A 149 -4.28 11.82 -18.04
CA LEU A 149 -4.46 11.38 -19.42
C LEU A 149 -5.21 12.39 -20.28
N ARG A 150 -6.16 13.17 -19.72
CA ARG A 150 -6.79 14.30 -20.45
C ARG A 150 -5.77 15.32 -20.94
N GLU A 151 -4.62 15.40 -20.28
CA GLU A 151 -3.49 16.28 -20.61
C GLU A 151 -2.38 15.55 -21.39
N GLY A 152 -2.57 14.28 -21.76
CA GLY A 152 -1.55 13.44 -22.42
C GLY A 152 -0.35 13.10 -21.54
N LEU A 153 -0.54 13.16 -20.22
CA LEU A 153 0.50 12.92 -19.21
C LEU A 153 0.09 11.77 -18.29
N ALA A 154 1.07 11.20 -17.57
CA ALA A 154 0.82 10.19 -16.54
C ALA A 154 1.95 10.19 -15.48
N PRO A 155 1.68 9.84 -14.22
CA PRO A 155 2.71 9.44 -13.27
C PRO A 155 3.61 8.32 -13.80
N ARG A 156 4.85 8.28 -13.32
CA ARG A 156 5.85 7.28 -13.76
C ARG A 156 5.70 5.94 -13.08
N SER A 157 5.27 5.94 -11.82
CA SER A 157 5.16 4.76 -10.98
C SER A 157 3.73 4.57 -10.49
N TRP A 158 3.27 3.34 -10.48
CA TRP A 158 1.92 2.94 -10.18
C TRP A 158 1.88 1.84 -9.10
N THR A 159 0.71 1.56 -8.60
CA THR A 159 0.35 0.34 -7.87
C THR A 159 -0.56 -0.49 -8.76
N ASP A 160 -0.59 -1.80 -8.59
CA ASP A 160 -1.36 -2.71 -9.46
C ASP A 160 -2.86 -2.40 -9.42
N TYR A 161 -3.38 -2.06 -8.26
CA TYR A 161 -4.79 -1.72 -8.07
C TYR A 161 -4.97 -0.21 -7.92
N LEU A 162 -5.64 0.44 -8.88
CA LEU A 162 -5.76 1.89 -8.96
C LEU A 162 -6.83 2.50 -8.04
N TYR A 163 -7.68 1.68 -7.41
CA TYR A 163 -8.70 2.17 -6.47
C TYR A 163 -8.19 2.31 -5.04
N LEU A 164 -6.87 2.54 -4.90
CA LEU A 164 -6.19 2.91 -3.67
C LEU A 164 -5.99 4.43 -3.61
N THR A 165 -5.97 4.98 -2.37
CA THR A 165 -5.70 6.40 -2.18
C THR A 165 -4.22 6.72 -2.28
N VAL A 166 -3.91 7.92 -2.79
CA VAL A 166 -2.54 8.45 -2.87
C VAL A 166 -1.86 8.42 -1.51
N GLY A 167 -2.48 9.01 -0.47
CA GLY A 167 -1.90 9.03 0.88
C GLY A 167 -1.70 7.63 1.47
N GLY A 168 -2.59 6.68 1.16
CA GLY A 168 -2.49 5.29 1.62
C GLY A 168 -1.29 4.56 1.02
N THR A 169 -1.11 4.61 -0.28
CA THR A 169 0.02 3.92 -0.95
C THR A 169 1.36 4.57 -0.61
N LEU A 170 1.43 5.91 -0.54
CA LEU A 170 2.64 6.62 -0.15
C LEU A 170 3.04 6.36 1.31
N SER A 171 2.10 6.02 2.17
CA SER A 171 2.39 5.60 3.54
C SER A 171 3.00 4.19 3.64
N ASN A 172 2.97 3.39 2.55
CA ASN A 172 3.46 2.02 2.52
C ASN A 172 4.62 1.80 1.54
N GLY A 173 4.46 2.19 0.27
CA GLY A 173 5.46 1.97 -0.78
C GLY A 173 4.87 2.28 -2.15
N GLY A 174 3.87 1.52 -2.55
CA GLY A 174 3.25 1.58 -3.88
C GLY A 174 4.19 1.00 -4.93
N ILE A 175 4.06 -0.30 -5.19
CA ILE A 175 4.86 -1.05 -6.15
C ILE A 175 3.98 -1.65 -7.24
N SER A 176 4.55 -1.82 -8.41
CA SER A 176 4.00 -2.49 -9.57
C SER A 176 5.15 -2.78 -10.55
N GLY A 177 4.86 -3.37 -11.68
CA GLY A 177 5.87 -3.77 -12.66
C GLY A 177 6.72 -2.65 -13.26
N GLN A 178 6.43 -1.37 -13.06
CA GLN A 178 7.30 -0.25 -13.43
C GLN A 178 8.39 0.04 -12.39
N ALA A 179 8.31 -0.58 -11.20
CA ALA A 179 9.19 -0.22 -10.09
C ALA A 179 10.67 -0.53 -10.36
N PHE A 180 11.00 -1.49 -11.24
CA PHE A 180 12.39 -1.72 -11.65
C PHE A 180 12.99 -0.52 -12.40
N LYS A 181 12.16 0.20 -13.18
CA LYS A 181 12.58 1.35 -14.01
C LYS A 181 12.54 2.65 -13.23
N HIS A 182 11.45 2.92 -12.54
CA HIS A 182 11.15 4.20 -11.93
C HIS A 182 11.18 4.19 -10.39
N GLY A 183 11.35 3.04 -9.76
CA GLY A 183 11.19 2.88 -8.32
C GLY A 183 9.72 2.79 -7.89
N PRO A 184 9.47 2.55 -6.59
CA PRO A 184 8.14 2.58 -6.02
C PRO A 184 7.52 3.97 -6.09
N GLN A 185 6.22 4.09 -5.83
CA GLN A 185 5.54 5.40 -5.80
C GLN A 185 6.21 6.38 -4.81
N ILE A 186 6.69 5.89 -3.66
CA ILE A 186 7.39 6.73 -2.66
C ILE A 186 8.70 7.34 -3.16
N SER A 187 9.32 6.79 -4.21
CA SER A 187 10.50 7.38 -4.88
C SER A 187 10.12 8.40 -5.97
N ASN A 188 8.82 8.57 -6.23
CA ASN A 188 8.27 9.44 -7.27
C ASN A 188 7.37 10.53 -6.66
N VAL A 189 7.88 11.24 -5.66
CA VAL A 189 7.20 12.34 -4.97
C VAL A 189 8.12 13.56 -4.92
N LEU A 190 7.60 14.73 -5.30
CA LEU A 190 8.35 15.99 -5.27
C LEU A 190 8.11 16.77 -3.97
N GLN A 191 6.87 16.74 -3.45
CA GLN A 191 6.47 17.50 -2.26
C GLN A 191 5.24 16.83 -1.62
N LEU A 192 5.10 17.00 -0.32
CA LEU A 192 3.92 16.55 0.44
C LEU A 192 3.40 17.72 1.31
N GLU A 193 2.10 17.67 1.57
CA GLU A 193 1.49 18.33 2.72
C GLU A 193 1.09 17.23 3.72
N VAL A 194 1.53 17.39 4.96
CA VAL A 194 1.38 16.39 6.02
C VAL A 194 0.85 17.05 7.28
N VAL A 195 -0.14 16.42 7.92
CA VAL A 195 -0.54 16.78 9.27
C VAL A 195 0.15 15.82 10.24
N THR A 196 1.05 16.34 11.06
CA THR A 196 1.81 15.55 12.05
C THR A 196 0.94 15.10 13.23
N GLY A 197 1.43 14.17 14.06
CA GLY A 197 0.73 13.76 15.27
C GLY A 197 0.56 14.87 16.32
N THR A 198 1.30 15.98 16.19
CA THR A 198 1.14 17.20 17.00
C THR A 198 0.03 18.13 16.50
N GLY A 199 -0.53 17.85 15.30
CA GLY A 199 -1.53 18.69 14.66
C GLY A 199 -0.95 19.81 13.79
N GLU A 200 0.36 19.84 13.56
CA GLU A 200 0.96 20.81 12.64
C GLU A 200 0.74 20.42 11.18
N VAL A 201 0.33 21.37 10.34
CA VAL A 201 0.27 21.22 8.88
C VAL A 201 1.61 21.66 8.28
N VAL A 202 2.34 20.74 7.70
CA VAL A 202 3.70 21.00 7.19
C VAL A 202 3.78 20.64 5.72
N THR A 203 4.24 21.60 4.90
CA THR A 203 4.70 21.30 3.53
C THR A 203 6.16 20.85 3.59
N CYS A 204 6.44 19.67 3.04
CA CYS A 204 7.78 19.07 3.07
C CYS A 204 8.19 18.50 1.71
N SER A 205 9.49 18.44 1.48
CA SER A 205 10.14 17.94 0.26
C SER A 205 11.54 17.43 0.58
N PRO A 206 12.29 16.86 -0.36
CA PRO A 206 13.70 16.50 -0.13
C PRO A 206 14.59 17.65 0.34
N THR A 207 14.20 18.91 0.09
CA THR A 207 14.99 20.11 0.46
C THR A 207 14.32 20.99 1.51
N GLN A 208 13.04 20.75 1.81
CA GLN A 208 12.27 21.48 2.82
C GLN A 208 11.69 20.49 3.83
N SER A 209 12.03 20.61 5.10
CA SER A 209 11.62 19.64 6.14
C SER A 209 11.87 18.18 5.73
N PRO A 210 13.10 17.84 5.24
CA PRO A 210 13.39 16.55 4.61
C PRO A 210 13.13 15.37 5.56
N GLU A 211 13.37 15.55 6.86
CA GLU A 211 13.16 14.48 7.81
C GLU A 211 11.70 14.05 7.92
N LEU A 212 10.73 14.99 7.83
CA LEU A 212 9.31 14.66 7.78
C LEU A 212 8.94 14.03 6.44
N PHE A 213 9.47 14.59 5.34
CA PHE A 213 9.22 14.07 4.00
C PHE A 213 9.56 12.58 3.91
N PHE A 214 10.78 12.22 4.29
CA PHE A 214 11.23 10.83 4.26
C PHE A 214 10.61 9.96 5.37
N ALA A 215 10.21 10.57 6.50
CA ALA A 215 9.54 9.83 7.56
C ALA A 215 8.20 9.25 7.10
N VAL A 216 7.35 10.05 6.46
CA VAL A 216 5.99 9.62 6.09
C VAL A 216 5.96 8.70 4.89
N LEU A 217 6.95 8.79 3.98
CA LEU A 217 7.09 7.88 2.84
C LEU A 217 7.49 6.48 3.30
N GLY A 218 6.56 5.53 3.20
CA GLY A 218 6.71 4.19 3.75
C GLY A 218 6.64 4.14 5.28
N GLY A 219 6.16 5.22 5.93
CA GLY A 219 6.14 5.38 7.39
C GLY A 219 4.98 4.71 8.11
N LEU A 220 4.18 3.92 7.40
CA LEU A 220 3.07 3.13 7.93
C LEU A 220 2.05 3.97 8.73
N GLY A 221 1.88 5.26 8.37
CA GLY A 221 0.97 6.18 9.06
C GLY A 221 1.39 6.59 10.47
N GLN A 222 2.65 6.35 10.87
CA GLN A 222 3.12 6.58 12.25
C GLN A 222 3.50 8.03 12.55
N PHE A 223 3.76 8.86 11.54
CA PHE A 223 4.38 10.19 11.71
C PHE A 223 3.50 11.35 11.28
N GLY A 224 2.49 11.08 10.47
CA GLY A 224 1.57 12.09 9.95
C GLY A 224 0.57 11.51 8.97
N ILE A 225 -0.46 12.29 8.67
CA ILE A 225 -1.47 12.00 7.66
C ILE A 225 -1.15 12.84 6.42
N ILE A 226 -0.92 12.19 5.30
CA ILE A 226 -0.64 12.85 4.01
C ILE A 226 -1.96 13.40 3.46
N THR A 227 -2.07 14.71 3.34
CA THR A 227 -3.27 15.41 2.85
C THR A 227 -3.14 15.88 1.40
N ARG A 228 -1.92 16.07 0.90
CA ARG A 228 -1.61 16.41 -0.49
C ARG A 228 -0.25 15.86 -0.89
N ALA A 229 -0.11 15.50 -2.17
CA ALA A 229 1.16 15.09 -2.77
C ALA A 229 1.35 15.75 -4.13
N ARG A 230 2.61 16.10 -4.46
CA ARG A 230 3.06 16.54 -5.78
C ARG A 230 3.81 15.41 -6.45
N ILE A 231 3.23 14.89 -7.55
CA ILE A 231 3.70 13.71 -8.26
C ILE A 231 4.27 14.12 -9.61
N PRO A 232 5.53 13.75 -9.94
CA PRO A 232 6.12 14.04 -11.26
C PRO A 232 5.40 13.28 -12.37
N LEU A 233 5.25 13.92 -13.52
CA LEU A 233 4.58 13.36 -14.68
C LEU A 233 5.56 13.16 -15.84
N GLN A 234 5.20 12.26 -16.73
CA GLN A 234 5.81 12.02 -18.03
C GLN A 234 4.73 12.01 -19.12
N VAL A 235 5.15 12.04 -20.38
CA VAL A 235 4.22 11.82 -21.50
C VAL A 235 3.62 10.42 -21.38
N ALA A 236 2.30 10.33 -21.50
CA ALA A 236 1.59 9.06 -21.46
C ALA A 236 1.62 8.41 -22.85
N PRO A 237 1.92 7.11 -22.97
CA PRO A 237 1.73 6.38 -24.21
C PRO A 237 0.21 6.23 -24.47
N PRO A 238 -0.25 6.29 -25.71
CA PRO A 238 -1.65 5.99 -26.03
C PRO A 238 -1.98 4.51 -25.88
N LYS A 239 -1.02 3.64 -26.15
CA LYS A 239 -1.17 2.19 -26.20
C LYS A 239 0.00 1.48 -25.53
N VAL A 240 -0.22 0.20 -25.25
CA VAL A 240 0.77 -0.71 -24.66
C VAL A 240 0.70 -2.03 -25.41
N ARG A 241 1.86 -2.55 -25.78
CA ARG A 241 1.98 -3.95 -26.22
C ARG A 241 2.26 -4.81 -24.97
N TRP A 242 1.27 -5.62 -24.59
CA TRP A 242 1.31 -6.46 -23.38
C TRP A 242 1.54 -7.91 -23.76
N VAL A 243 2.58 -8.52 -23.20
CA VAL A 243 3.04 -9.86 -23.51
C VAL A 243 2.97 -10.75 -22.28
N ARG A 244 2.48 -11.97 -22.47
CA ARG A 244 2.56 -13.09 -21.52
C ARG A 244 3.38 -14.22 -22.12
N ALA A 245 4.38 -14.70 -21.38
CA ALA A 245 5.23 -15.81 -21.78
C ALA A 245 5.33 -16.83 -20.63
N PHE A 246 5.12 -18.12 -20.95
CA PHE A 246 5.04 -19.17 -19.94
C PHE A 246 6.31 -20.02 -19.89
N TYR A 247 6.64 -20.48 -18.68
CA TYR A 247 7.83 -21.24 -18.32
C TYR A 247 7.48 -22.46 -17.49
N ASP A 248 8.27 -23.52 -17.57
CA ASP A 248 8.18 -24.72 -16.74
C ASP A 248 9.36 -24.86 -15.75
N SER A 249 10.32 -23.93 -15.79
CA SER A 249 11.45 -23.84 -14.86
C SER A 249 11.45 -22.49 -14.15
N PHE A 250 11.50 -22.52 -12.81
CA PHE A 250 11.60 -21.31 -12.00
C PHE A 250 12.91 -20.55 -12.23
N GLU A 251 14.02 -21.30 -12.39
CA GLU A 251 15.32 -20.71 -12.66
C GLU A 251 15.35 -19.95 -14.01
N THR A 252 14.79 -20.55 -15.04
CA THR A 252 14.70 -19.91 -16.37
C THR A 252 13.77 -18.68 -16.31
N PHE A 253 12.65 -18.80 -15.60
CA PHE A 253 11.71 -17.71 -15.37
C PHE A 253 12.36 -16.50 -14.67
N THR A 254 13.07 -16.72 -13.56
CA THR A 254 13.73 -15.61 -12.83
C THR A 254 14.89 -15.01 -13.60
N ARG A 255 15.71 -15.83 -14.28
CA ARG A 255 16.78 -15.35 -15.13
C ARG A 255 16.26 -14.44 -16.25
N ASP A 256 15.17 -14.81 -16.90
CA ASP A 256 14.59 -14.03 -17.98
C ASP A 256 13.90 -12.76 -17.44
N GLN A 257 13.32 -12.77 -16.22
CA GLN A 257 12.87 -11.55 -15.57
C GLN A 257 14.03 -10.58 -15.27
N GLU A 258 15.17 -11.08 -14.77
CA GLU A 258 16.35 -10.26 -14.52
C GLU A 258 16.93 -9.70 -15.83
N LEU A 259 16.87 -10.47 -16.92
CA LEU A 259 17.23 -9.98 -18.26
C LEU A 259 16.31 -8.84 -18.69
N LEU A 260 15.00 -8.95 -18.49
CA LEU A 260 14.03 -7.91 -18.86
C LEU A 260 14.26 -6.61 -18.08
N VAL A 261 14.46 -6.68 -16.75
CA VAL A 261 14.70 -5.48 -15.95
C VAL A 261 16.08 -4.86 -16.18
N SER A 262 16.99 -5.57 -16.85
CA SER A 262 18.27 -5.02 -17.30
C SER A 262 18.17 -4.21 -18.58
N MET A 263 17.00 -4.17 -19.23
CA MET A 263 16.74 -3.46 -20.48
C MET A 263 15.68 -2.35 -20.32
N PRO A 264 15.86 -1.38 -19.38
CA PRO A 264 14.84 -0.37 -19.08
C PRO A 264 14.54 0.59 -20.24
N GLU A 265 15.39 0.65 -21.26
CA GLU A 265 15.18 1.40 -22.51
C GLU A 265 14.23 0.71 -23.49
N LEU A 266 14.05 -0.61 -23.39
CA LEU A 266 13.20 -1.41 -24.26
C LEU A 266 11.91 -1.85 -23.60
N VAL A 267 11.93 -2.05 -22.26
CA VAL A 267 10.82 -2.61 -21.52
C VAL A 267 10.34 -1.60 -20.48
N ASP A 268 9.03 -1.42 -20.37
CA ASP A 268 8.42 -0.44 -19.48
C ASP A 268 7.75 -1.05 -18.25
N TYR A 269 7.48 -2.36 -18.31
CA TYR A 269 6.76 -3.08 -17.27
C TYR A 269 7.22 -4.54 -17.21
N VAL A 270 7.49 -5.06 -16.03
CA VAL A 270 7.82 -6.48 -15.80
C VAL A 270 7.15 -6.97 -14.52
N GLU A 271 6.29 -7.95 -14.66
CA GLU A 271 5.74 -8.74 -13.57
C GLU A 271 5.81 -10.23 -13.88
N GLY A 272 5.26 -11.04 -13.02
CA GLY A 272 5.06 -12.45 -13.26
C GLY A 272 4.30 -13.11 -12.12
N PHE A 273 3.86 -14.31 -12.36
CA PHE A 273 3.11 -15.09 -11.39
C PHE A 273 3.34 -16.59 -11.55
N MET A 274 3.12 -17.30 -10.45
CA MET A 274 3.13 -18.75 -10.43
C MET A 274 1.74 -19.29 -10.80
N VAL A 275 1.69 -20.29 -11.64
CA VAL A 275 0.48 -21.02 -12.05
C VAL A 275 0.49 -22.37 -11.36
N LEU A 276 -0.22 -22.46 -10.23
CA LEU A 276 -0.22 -23.64 -9.36
C LEU A 276 -1.20 -24.73 -9.84
N ASN A 277 -2.26 -24.30 -10.51
CA ASN A 277 -3.33 -25.16 -11.02
C ASN A 277 -4.15 -24.40 -12.09
N GLU A 278 -5.11 -25.09 -12.69
CA GLU A 278 -6.00 -24.48 -13.70
C GLU A 278 -6.82 -23.29 -13.14
N GLN A 279 -7.21 -23.34 -11.86
CA GLN A 279 -7.95 -22.24 -11.23
C GLN A 279 -7.09 -20.99 -11.09
N SER A 280 -5.82 -21.13 -10.70
CA SER A 280 -4.89 -19.99 -10.61
C SER A 280 -4.60 -19.38 -11.98
N LEU A 281 -4.54 -20.20 -13.04
CA LEU A 281 -4.43 -19.72 -14.41
C LEU A 281 -5.65 -18.91 -14.83
N ARG A 282 -6.85 -19.44 -14.60
CA ARG A 282 -8.10 -18.74 -14.93
C ARG A 282 -8.22 -17.42 -14.19
N SER A 283 -7.93 -17.41 -12.88
CA SER A 283 -7.99 -16.20 -12.07
C SER A 283 -7.04 -15.12 -12.58
N SER A 284 -5.81 -15.49 -12.92
CA SER A 284 -4.81 -14.54 -13.45
C SER A 284 -5.07 -14.10 -14.88
N SER A 285 -5.95 -14.79 -15.63
CA SER A 285 -6.20 -14.51 -17.05
C SER A 285 -7.42 -13.61 -17.29
N VAL A 286 -8.19 -13.28 -16.27
CA VAL A 286 -9.43 -12.50 -16.39
C VAL A 286 -9.22 -11.15 -17.11
N ALA A 287 -8.14 -10.48 -16.80
CA ALA A 287 -7.83 -9.16 -17.34
C ALA A 287 -7.08 -9.17 -18.67
N PHE A 288 -6.56 -10.33 -19.10
CA PHE A 288 -5.80 -10.43 -20.33
C PHE A 288 -6.75 -10.69 -21.53
N PRO A 289 -6.79 -9.82 -22.54
CA PRO A 289 -7.83 -9.87 -23.57
C PRO A 289 -7.64 -10.95 -24.65
N ALA A 290 -6.67 -11.85 -24.49
CA ALA A 290 -6.51 -13.01 -25.36
C ALA A 290 -6.78 -14.30 -24.60
N GLU A 291 -7.35 -15.28 -25.30
CA GLU A 291 -7.58 -16.60 -24.73
C GLU A 291 -6.25 -17.35 -24.55
N VAL A 292 -5.96 -17.69 -23.28
CA VAL A 292 -4.78 -18.47 -22.92
C VAL A 292 -5.19 -19.93 -22.82
N ASN A 293 -4.88 -20.70 -23.85
CA ASN A 293 -5.28 -22.11 -23.95
C ASN A 293 -4.09 -23.04 -23.68
N PHE A 294 -4.31 -23.97 -22.74
CA PHE A 294 -3.41 -25.08 -22.50
C PHE A 294 -4.14 -26.40 -22.80
N ALA A 295 -3.39 -27.40 -23.24
CA ALA A 295 -3.93 -28.75 -23.39
C ALA A 295 -4.47 -29.27 -22.02
N PRO A 296 -5.54 -30.07 -22.00
CA PRO A 296 -6.15 -30.56 -20.76
C PRO A 296 -5.20 -31.35 -19.84
N ASP A 297 -4.13 -31.89 -20.40
CA ASP A 297 -3.07 -32.64 -19.72
C ASP A 297 -1.87 -31.78 -19.28
N PHE A 298 -1.89 -30.47 -19.60
CA PHE A 298 -0.77 -29.57 -19.35
C PHE A 298 -0.32 -29.56 -17.87
N PHE A 299 -1.25 -29.70 -16.94
CA PHE A 299 -0.97 -29.76 -15.49
C PHE A 299 -0.74 -31.18 -14.95
N ARG A 300 -0.77 -32.22 -15.80
CA ARG A 300 -0.45 -33.60 -15.39
C ARG A 300 1.06 -33.83 -15.48
N SER A 301 1.61 -34.52 -14.48
CA SER A 301 2.98 -35.00 -14.55
C SER A 301 3.04 -36.28 -15.39
N ASP A 302 4.11 -36.48 -16.16
CA ASP A 302 4.36 -37.68 -16.97
C ASP A 302 4.55 -38.97 -16.12
N ASP A 303 4.51 -38.86 -14.77
CA ASP A 303 4.76 -39.92 -13.80
C ASP A 303 3.48 -40.66 -13.35
N ASP A 304 2.37 -40.60 -14.06
CA ASP A 304 1.13 -41.31 -13.72
C ASP A 304 1.20 -42.85 -13.87
N GLY A 305 2.40 -43.42 -13.95
CA GLY A 305 2.70 -44.86 -14.01
C GLY A 305 3.04 -45.49 -12.66
N GLY A 306 2.10 -45.46 -11.69
CA GLY A 306 2.14 -46.40 -10.56
C GLY A 306 2.68 -45.89 -9.23
N GLY A 307 1.81 -45.48 -8.35
CA GLY A 307 2.01 -45.57 -6.89
C GLY A 307 2.62 -44.38 -6.20
N GLY A 308 1.80 -43.47 -5.72
CA GLY A 308 2.15 -42.57 -4.64
C GLY A 308 2.43 -41.11 -5.06
N GLY A 309 1.38 -40.27 -5.05
CA GLY A 309 1.51 -38.81 -4.98
C GLY A 309 1.93 -38.14 -6.29
N SER A 310 1.01 -38.00 -7.24
CA SER A 310 1.21 -37.20 -8.46
C SER A 310 1.63 -35.77 -8.10
N SER A 311 2.89 -35.43 -8.34
CA SER A 311 3.42 -34.08 -8.23
C SER A 311 2.90 -33.26 -9.41
N LYS A 312 1.80 -32.52 -9.22
CA LYS A 312 1.28 -31.61 -10.26
C LYS A 312 2.36 -30.61 -10.68
N LYS A 313 2.57 -30.46 -12.00
CA LYS A 313 3.54 -29.52 -12.57
C LYS A 313 3.13 -28.08 -12.26
N VAL A 314 4.08 -27.23 -11.87
CA VAL A 314 3.90 -25.79 -11.65
C VAL A 314 4.48 -25.06 -12.85
N TYR A 315 3.74 -24.09 -13.36
CA TYR A 315 4.22 -23.20 -14.42
C TYR A 315 4.40 -21.77 -13.88
N TYR A 316 5.11 -20.96 -14.64
CA TYR A 316 5.40 -19.57 -14.33
C TYR A 316 5.07 -18.73 -15.54
N CYS A 317 4.51 -17.54 -15.33
CA CYS A 317 4.21 -16.61 -16.40
C CYS A 317 4.97 -15.31 -16.16
N ILE A 318 5.75 -14.88 -17.12
CA ILE A 318 6.26 -13.49 -17.18
C ILE A 318 5.21 -12.65 -17.90
N GLU A 319 4.93 -11.49 -17.32
CA GLU A 319 4.23 -10.40 -17.98
C GLU A 319 5.20 -9.27 -18.22
N PHE A 320 5.34 -8.81 -19.45
CA PHE A 320 6.05 -7.58 -19.72
C PHE A 320 5.28 -6.71 -20.71
N ALA A 321 5.57 -5.41 -20.67
CA ALA A 321 4.94 -4.49 -21.57
C ALA A 321 5.91 -3.48 -22.15
N VAL A 322 5.63 -3.06 -23.37
CA VAL A 322 6.33 -2.01 -24.10
C VAL A 322 5.34 -0.89 -24.38
N HIS A 323 5.68 0.33 -23.99
CA HIS A 323 4.89 1.52 -24.27
C HIS A 323 4.99 1.91 -25.75
N ASP A 324 3.84 2.08 -26.39
CA ASP A 324 3.77 2.55 -27.77
C ASP A 324 3.34 4.01 -27.81
N PHE A 325 4.25 4.89 -28.24
CA PHE A 325 4.02 6.33 -28.38
C PHE A 325 3.56 6.72 -29.79
N GLN A 326 3.55 5.77 -30.72
CA GLN A 326 3.18 6.05 -32.12
C GLN A 326 1.68 5.86 -32.32
N ARG A 327 1.05 6.82 -33.00
CA ARG A 327 -0.39 6.76 -33.29
C ARG A 327 -0.71 6.08 -34.63
N GLN A 328 0.27 5.91 -35.51
CA GLN A 328 0.05 5.52 -36.93
C GLN A 328 0.92 4.36 -37.45
N ASP A 329 1.95 3.95 -36.71
CA ASP A 329 2.81 2.84 -37.11
C ASP A 329 2.90 1.79 -36.00
N ASP A 330 2.12 0.73 -36.15
CA ASP A 330 2.06 -0.38 -35.16
C ASP A 330 3.35 -1.21 -35.13
N SER A 331 4.30 -0.96 -36.07
CA SER A 331 5.48 -1.81 -36.26
C SER A 331 6.59 -1.61 -35.22
N ALA A 332 6.70 -0.44 -34.57
CA ALA A 332 7.83 -0.14 -33.69
C ALA A 332 7.78 -0.92 -32.37
N ALA A 333 6.64 -0.92 -31.71
CA ALA A 333 6.46 -1.69 -30.47
C ALA A 333 6.52 -3.21 -30.73
N ASP A 334 5.96 -3.67 -31.86
CA ASP A 334 6.05 -5.07 -32.27
C ASP A 334 7.49 -5.52 -32.52
N HIS A 335 8.29 -4.67 -33.17
CA HIS A 335 9.71 -4.95 -33.39
C HIS A 335 10.50 -5.06 -32.07
N VAL A 336 10.21 -4.17 -31.11
CA VAL A 336 10.81 -4.25 -29.77
C VAL A 336 10.39 -5.53 -29.06
N VAL A 337 9.10 -5.88 -29.11
CA VAL A 337 8.59 -7.14 -28.52
C VAL A 337 9.25 -8.35 -29.15
N GLU A 338 9.42 -8.39 -30.48
CA GLU A 338 10.11 -9.47 -31.18
C GLU A 338 11.58 -9.57 -30.76
N LEU A 339 12.29 -8.43 -30.73
CA LEU A 339 13.69 -8.35 -30.30
C LEU A 339 13.88 -8.86 -28.87
N VAL A 340 13.03 -8.42 -27.95
CA VAL A 340 13.07 -8.81 -26.54
C VAL A 340 12.68 -10.28 -26.38
N SER A 341 11.56 -10.71 -26.96
CA SER A 341 11.08 -12.09 -26.89
C SER A 341 12.06 -13.09 -27.49
N GLY A 342 12.82 -12.67 -28.51
CA GLY A 342 13.89 -13.48 -29.12
C GLY A 342 15.02 -13.85 -28.15
N LYS A 343 15.21 -13.08 -27.08
CA LYS A 343 16.23 -13.30 -26.03
C LYS A 343 15.73 -14.20 -24.89
N LEU A 344 14.41 -14.39 -24.77
CA LEU A 344 13.79 -15.14 -23.66
C LEU A 344 13.69 -16.64 -24.00
N SER A 345 13.67 -17.45 -22.94
CA SER A 345 13.69 -18.91 -23.01
C SER A 345 12.35 -19.55 -22.62
N TYR A 346 11.23 -18.88 -22.92
CA TYR A 346 9.88 -19.38 -22.63
C TYR A 346 9.48 -20.58 -23.48
N LEU A 347 8.42 -21.26 -23.10
CA LEU A 347 7.80 -22.34 -23.88
C LEU A 347 7.19 -21.75 -25.15
N ARG A 348 7.85 -21.93 -26.29
CA ARG A 348 7.53 -21.26 -27.57
C ARG A 348 6.06 -21.30 -28.00
N PRO A 349 5.28 -22.40 -27.82
CA PRO A 349 3.85 -22.40 -28.13
C PRO A 349 2.99 -21.54 -27.19
N HIS A 350 3.54 -21.08 -26.05
CA HIS A 350 2.80 -20.43 -24.98
C HIS A 350 3.31 -19.01 -24.72
N ALA A 351 3.32 -18.20 -25.76
CA ALA A 351 3.49 -16.75 -25.66
C ALA A 351 2.35 -16.04 -26.38
N TYR A 352 1.83 -15.01 -25.73
CA TYR A 352 0.66 -14.25 -26.17
C TYR A 352 1.00 -12.77 -26.11
N SER A 353 0.65 -12.03 -27.15
CA SER A 353 0.87 -10.59 -27.25
C SER A 353 -0.41 -9.90 -27.68
N VAL A 354 -0.78 -8.83 -26.98
CA VAL A 354 -1.96 -8.03 -27.25
C VAL A 354 -1.64 -6.55 -27.22
N GLU A 355 -2.35 -5.78 -28.01
CA GLU A 355 -2.33 -4.32 -27.92
C GLU A 355 -3.54 -3.87 -27.10
N VAL A 356 -3.31 -3.00 -26.14
CA VAL A 356 -4.36 -2.43 -25.28
C VAL A 356 -4.14 -0.94 -25.08
N ALA A 357 -5.20 -0.18 -24.78
CA ALA A 357 -5.06 1.19 -24.35
C ALA A 357 -4.27 1.27 -23.04
N TYR A 358 -3.45 2.31 -22.88
CA TYR A 358 -2.65 2.48 -21.65
C TYR A 358 -3.49 2.54 -20.38
N PHE A 359 -4.66 3.19 -20.45
CA PHE A 359 -5.61 3.21 -19.34
C PHE A 359 -6.07 1.79 -18.97
N ASP A 360 -6.47 0.98 -19.95
CA ASP A 360 -6.98 -0.36 -19.72
C ASP A 360 -5.90 -1.29 -19.13
N PHE A 361 -4.66 -1.14 -19.63
CA PHE A 361 -3.52 -1.87 -19.08
C PHE A 361 -3.29 -1.56 -17.59
N LEU A 362 -3.27 -0.29 -17.22
CA LEU A 362 -3.06 0.12 -15.82
C LEU A 362 -4.27 -0.22 -14.93
N ASN A 363 -5.49 -0.18 -15.48
CA ASN A 363 -6.73 -0.46 -14.75
C ASN A 363 -7.15 -1.93 -14.78
N ARG A 364 -6.30 -2.83 -15.29
CA ARG A 364 -6.62 -4.25 -15.52
C ARG A 364 -7.11 -5.00 -14.28
N VAL A 365 -6.58 -4.69 -13.09
CA VAL A 365 -6.99 -5.35 -11.83
C VAL A 365 -8.44 -5.03 -11.45
N ARG A 366 -9.05 -3.96 -12.02
CA ARG A 366 -10.49 -3.71 -11.87
C ARG A 366 -11.34 -4.83 -12.45
N MET A 367 -10.93 -5.43 -13.54
CA MET A 367 -11.64 -6.57 -14.14
C MET A 367 -11.58 -7.81 -13.23
N GLU A 368 -10.46 -8.01 -12.54
CA GLU A 368 -10.32 -9.08 -11.53
C GLU A 368 -11.22 -8.83 -10.32
N GLU A 369 -11.28 -7.60 -9.82
CA GLU A 369 -12.23 -7.19 -8.77
C GLU A 369 -13.67 -7.50 -9.18
N GLU A 370 -14.09 -7.10 -10.38
CA GLU A 370 -15.44 -7.33 -10.88
C GLU A 370 -15.76 -8.82 -10.99
N SER A 371 -14.81 -9.62 -11.45
CA SER A 371 -14.91 -11.08 -11.47
C SER A 371 -15.03 -11.67 -10.06
N LEU A 372 -14.23 -11.22 -9.10
CA LEU A 372 -14.33 -11.68 -7.71
C LEU A 372 -15.66 -11.25 -7.07
N ARG A 373 -16.12 -10.02 -7.32
CA ARG A 373 -17.43 -9.55 -6.85
C ARG A 373 -18.58 -10.39 -7.40
N SER A 374 -18.57 -10.71 -8.70
CA SER A 374 -19.61 -11.52 -9.32
C SER A 374 -19.69 -12.94 -8.74
N ARG A 375 -18.60 -13.45 -8.19
CA ARG A 375 -18.50 -14.74 -7.52
C ARG A 375 -18.68 -14.67 -6.00
N GLY A 376 -18.90 -13.47 -5.43
CA GLY A 376 -19.00 -13.25 -3.98
C GLY A 376 -17.68 -13.42 -3.22
N LEU A 377 -16.53 -13.32 -3.90
CA LEU A 377 -15.19 -13.55 -3.35
C LEU A 377 -14.38 -12.25 -3.14
N TRP A 378 -15.01 -11.07 -3.25
CA TRP A 378 -14.34 -9.79 -2.98
C TRP A 378 -14.48 -9.33 -1.53
N ASP A 379 -15.64 -9.53 -0.91
CA ASP A 379 -15.91 -9.09 0.45
C ASP A 379 -15.74 -10.22 1.50
N VAL A 380 -14.77 -11.09 1.27
CA VAL A 380 -14.40 -12.24 2.10
C VAL A 380 -13.05 -12.00 2.81
N PRO A 381 -12.61 -12.85 3.74
CA PRO A 381 -11.26 -12.76 4.28
C PRO A 381 -10.18 -13.00 3.22
N HIS A 382 -9.18 -12.11 3.20
CA HIS A 382 -8.01 -12.17 2.31
C HIS A 382 -6.73 -12.31 3.15
N PRO A 383 -6.38 -13.53 3.57
CA PRO A 383 -5.13 -13.76 4.28
C PRO A 383 -3.93 -13.69 3.32
N TRP A 384 -3.57 -12.47 2.89
CA TRP A 384 -2.46 -12.24 1.97
C TRP A 384 -1.12 -12.24 2.70
N LEU A 385 -0.07 -12.67 1.98
CA LEU A 385 1.31 -12.56 2.42
C LEU A 385 2.14 -11.90 1.33
N ASN A 386 2.86 -10.83 1.66
CA ASN A 386 3.78 -10.14 0.75
C ASN A 386 5.17 -10.14 1.37
N VAL A 387 6.18 -10.64 0.64
CA VAL A 387 7.55 -10.79 1.14
C VAL A 387 8.55 -10.33 0.08
N PHE A 388 9.43 -9.42 0.43
CA PHE A 388 10.63 -9.12 -0.35
C PHE A 388 11.71 -10.14 -0.04
N VAL A 389 12.21 -10.82 -1.05
CA VAL A 389 13.24 -11.85 -0.95
C VAL A 389 14.44 -11.45 -1.81
N PRO A 390 15.67 -11.38 -1.27
CA PRO A 390 16.87 -11.19 -2.10
C PRO A 390 16.95 -12.22 -3.22
N SER A 391 17.47 -11.86 -4.40
CA SER A 391 17.46 -12.71 -5.59
C SER A 391 18.08 -14.09 -5.35
N HIS A 392 19.21 -14.16 -4.61
CA HIS A 392 19.84 -15.43 -4.24
C HIS A 392 18.96 -16.35 -3.36
N GLY A 393 17.97 -15.79 -2.66
CA GLY A 393 17.01 -16.52 -1.83
C GLY A 393 15.72 -16.92 -2.55
N ALA A 394 15.47 -16.42 -3.77
CA ALA A 394 14.19 -16.56 -4.45
C ALA A 394 13.77 -18.02 -4.68
N ALA A 395 14.67 -18.88 -5.15
CA ALA A 395 14.42 -20.32 -5.32
C ALA A 395 14.13 -21.01 -3.97
N GLY A 396 14.88 -20.69 -2.93
CA GLY A 396 14.66 -21.22 -1.58
C GLY A 396 13.31 -20.81 -1.02
N PHE A 397 12.87 -19.55 -1.25
CA PHE A 397 11.55 -19.11 -0.82
C PHE A 397 10.41 -19.81 -1.59
N LYS A 398 10.56 -19.96 -2.92
CA LYS A 398 9.63 -20.73 -3.74
C LYS A 398 9.48 -22.15 -3.20
N ASP A 399 10.58 -22.83 -2.80
CA ASP A 399 10.50 -24.18 -2.24
C ASP A 399 9.79 -24.21 -0.87
N LEU A 400 10.07 -23.24 0.02
CA LEU A 400 9.36 -23.08 1.29
C LEU A 400 7.85 -22.86 1.05
N LEU A 401 7.50 -21.96 0.13
CA LEU A 401 6.11 -21.68 -0.23
C LEU A 401 5.40 -22.94 -0.76
N MET A 402 6.05 -23.66 -1.65
CA MET A 402 5.49 -24.88 -2.24
C MET A 402 5.33 -26.04 -1.24
N GLY A 403 6.12 -26.04 -0.17
CA GLY A 403 5.98 -26.96 0.95
C GLY A 403 4.81 -26.63 1.88
N THR A 404 4.34 -25.37 1.86
CA THR A 404 3.31 -24.85 2.76
C THR A 404 1.95 -24.75 2.07
N VAL A 405 1.90 -24.30 0.82
CA VAL A 405 0.65 -24.05 0.09
C VAL A 405 0.04 -25.36 -0.43
N THR A 406 -1.19 -25.65 0.02
CA THR A 406 -1.98 -26.79 -0.49
C THR A 406 -2.48 -26.44 -1.90
N ARG A 407 -1.94 -27.08 -2.93
CA ARG A 407 -2.20 -26.74 -4.35
C ARG A 407 -3.66 -26.96 -4.79
N GLY A 408 -4.40 -27.85 -4.13
CA GLY A 408 -5.77 -28.24 -4.53
C GLY A 408 -6.82 -27.17 -4.27
N ASP A 409 -6.65 -26.40 -3.18
CA ASP A 409 -7.64 -25.46 -2.67
C ASP A 409 -7.17 -23.98 -2.76
N PHE A 410 -6.11 -23.74 -3.53
CA PHE A 410 -5.55 -22.40 -3.66
C PHE A 410 -6.34 -21.59 -4.71
N GLU A 411 -7.01 -20.54 -4.27
CA GLU A 411 -7.64 -19.52 -5.12
C GLU A 411 -6.90 -18.20 -5.00
N GLY A 412 -6.42 -17.69 -6.11
CA GLY A 412 -5.73 -16.41 -6.24
C GLY A 412 -4.37 -16.55 -6.95
N PRO A 413 -3.78 -15.44 -7.38
CA PRO A 413 -2.44 -15.44 -7.93
C PRO A 413 -1.36 -15.50 -6.85
N VAL A 414 -0.19 -16.04 -7.21
CA VAL A 414 1.07 -15.83 -6.50
C VAL A 414 1.95 -14.98 -7.41
N LEU A 415 2.02 -13.68 -7.14
CA LEU A 415 2.86 -12.77 -7.92
C LEU A 415 4.33 -12.99 -7.56
N VAL A 416 5.20 -12.93 -8.56
CA VAL A 416 6.66 -13.04 -8.41
C VAL A 416 7.34 -12.16 -9.45
N TYR A 417 7.94 -11.04 -9.03
CA TYR A 417 8.66 -10.18 -9.95
C TYR A 417 9.81 -9.41 -9.28
N PRO A 418 10.85 -9.03 -10.05
CA PRO A 418 12.03 -8.37 -9.51
C PRO A 418 11.84 -6.88 -9.35
N LEU A 419 12.46 -6.34 -8.30
CA LEU A 419 12.60 -4.92 -8.00
C LEU A 419 14.08 -4.59 -7.83
N LEU A 420 14.52 -3.43 -8.29
CA LEU A 420 15.90 -2.98 -8.11
C LEU A 420 16.04 -2.15 -6.84
N THR A 421 16.98 -2.50 -5.98
CA THR A 421 17.16 -1.86 -4.66
C THR A 421 17.67 -0.43 -4.76
N ASP A 422 18.41 -0.10 -5.83
CA ASP A 422 18.93 1.25 -6.12
C ASP A 422 17.83 2.26 -6.48
N ARG A 423 16.61 1.78 -6.74
CA ARG A 423 15.43 2.60 -7.02
C ARG A 423 14.67 3.06 -5.76
N TRP A 424 15.10 2.58 -4.60
CA TRP A 424 14.52 2.95 -3.31
C TRP A 424 15.38 3.99 -2.61
N ASP A 425 14.77 5.09 -2.14
CA ASP A 425 15.51 6.07 -1.34
C ASP A 425 15.72 5.54 0.08
N GLY A 426 16.97 5.30 0.45
CA GLY A 426 17.36 4.80 1.77
C GLY A 426 17.04 5.75 2.94
N ASN A 427 16.64 7.00 2.67
CA ASN A 427 16.17 7.93 3.69
C ASN A 427 14.69 7.70 4.03
N SER A 428 13.90 7.08 3.15
CA SER A 428 12.51 6.73 3.42
C SER A 428 12.37 5.81 4.63
N SER A 429 11.16 5.61 5.10
CA SER A 429 10.88 4.68 6.21
C SER A 429 10.56 3.26 5.71
N ALA A 430 10.54 3.03 4.40
CA ALA A 430 10.30 1.73 3.83
C ALA A 430 11.42 0.74 4.17
N VAL A 431 11.06 -0.53 4.35
CA VAL A 431 12.00 -1.61 4.66
C VAL A 431 12.18 -2.47 3.42
N VAL A 432 13.39 -2.50 2.91
CA VAL A 432 13.83 -3.37 1.81
C VAL A 432 14.98 -4.24 2.33
N PRO A 433 15.02 -5.55 2.04
CA PRO A 433 16.13 -6.40 2.48
C PRO A 433 17.45 -5.99 1.82
N ALA A 434 18.55 -6.27 2.50
CA ALA A 434 19.86 -6.16 1.88
C ALA A 434 19.98 -7.21 0.77
N ALA A 435 20.32 -6.76 -0.43
CA ALA A 435 20.51 -7.61 -1.61
C ALA A 435 21.80 -7.16 -2.30
N PRO A 436 22.93 -7.86 -2.07
CA PRO A 436 24.22 -7.50 -2.67
C PRO A 436 24.19 -7.47 -4.20
N GLU A 437 23.32 -8.28 -4.81
CA GLU A 437 23.08 -8.34 -6.26
C GLU A 437 22.27 -7.16 -6.78
N GLY A 438 21.73 -6.31 -5.92
CA GLY A 438 20.89 -5.17 -6.27
C GLY A 438 19.46 -5.53 -6.64
N VAL A 439 19.07 -6.81 -6.60
CA VAL A 439 17.76 -7.33 -6.99
C VAL A 439 17.05 -7.97 -5.81
N VAL A 440 15.80 -7.60 -5.58
CA VAL A 440 14.88 -8.27 -4.67
C VAL A 440 13.64 -8.71 -5.44
N TYR A 441 13.11 -9.88 -5.10
CA TYR A 441 11.83 -10.34 -5.62
C TYR A 441 10.72 -10.03 -4.63
N ILE A 442 9.61 -9.49 -5.11
CA ILE A 442 8.37 -9.54 -4.36
C ILE A 442 7.68 -10.89 -4.62
N PHE A 443 7.29 -11.57 -3.56
CA PHE A 443 6.37 -12.68 -3.60
C PHE A 443 5.08 -12.23 -2.92
N SER A 444 3.97 -12.24 -3.65
CA SER A 444 2.66 -11.87 -3.13
C SER A 444 1.69 -13.04 -3.28
N VAL A 445 1.38 -13.68 -2.15
CA VAL A 445 0.39 -14.76 -2.06
C VAL A 445 -0.98 -14.12 -1.84
N LEU A 446 -1.76 -13.96 -2.90
CA LEU A 446 -3.00 -13.19 -2.92
C LEU A 446 -4.20 -14.14 -2.82
N ARG A 447 -4.39 -14.74 -1.64
CA ARG A 447 -5.43 -15.73 -1.40
C ARG A 447 -6.76 -15.09 -0.98
N SER A 448 -7.86 -15.46 -1.63
CA SER A 448 -9.23 -15.21 -1.18
C SER A 448 -9.81 -16.48 -0.57
N THR A 449 -10.55 -16.38 0.52
CA THR A 449 -11.16 -17.54 1.19
C THR A 449 -12.67 -17.54 0.99
N ASP A 450 -13.22 -18.63 0.47
CA ASP A 450 -14.65 -18.84 0.43
C ASP A 450 -15.16 -19.17 1.86
N PRO A 451 -15.99 -18.33 2.48
CA PRO A 451 -16.48 -18.58 3.85
C PRO A 451 -17.27 -19.90 4.00
N ALA A 452 -17.81 -20.44 2.91
CA ALA A 452 -18.50 -21.72 2.92
C ALA A 452 -17.55 -22.91 3.08
N ARG A 453 -16.29 -22.74 2.68
CA ARG A 453 -15.25 -23.78 2.72
C ARG A 453 -14.18 -23.51 3.79
N CYS A 454 -13.92 -22.26 4.10
CA CYS A 454 -12.87 -21.82 5.00
C CYS A 454 -13.43 -20.81 6.01
N GLY A 455 -13.92 -21.30 7.14
CA GLY A 455 -14.38 -20.46 8.26
C GLY A 455 -13.23 -19.87 9.06
N GLY A 456 -13.55 -19.16 10.17
CA GLY A 456 -12.58 -18.42 10.99
C GLY A 456 -11.36 -19.23 11.41
N ALA A 457 -11.53 -20.45 11.91
CA ALA A 457 -10.40 -21.32 12.31
C ALA A 457 -9.49 -21.69 11.13
N CYS A 458 -10.05 -21.85 9.92
CA CYS A 458 -9.27 -22.10 8.71
C CYS A 458 -8.44 -20.84 8.33
N VAL A 459 -9.04 -19.65 8.38
CA VAL A 459 -8.35 -18.38 8.12
C VAL A 459 -7.21 -18.16 9.13
N GLU A 460 -7.45 -18.42 10.41
CA GLU A 460 -6.42 -18.34 11.45
C GLU A 460 -5.26 -19.32 11.19
N GLY A 461 -5.58 -20.55 10.75
CA GLY A 461 -4.58 -21.54 10.34
C GLY A 461 -3.70 -21.04 9.21
N ILE A 462 -4.29 -20.44 8.15
CA ILE A 462 -3.56 -19.86 7.02
C ILE A 462 -2.67 -18.70 7.49
N LEU A 463 -3.17 -17.81 8.34
CA LEU A 463 -2.39 -16.68 8.87
C LEU A 463 -1.19 -17.16 9.69
N GLU A 464 -1.35 -18.23 10.47
CA GLU A 464 -0.26 -18.82 11.25
C GLU A 464 0.78 -19.50 10.35
N GLU A 465 0.35 -20.20 9.30
CA GLU A 465 1.26 -20.73 8.27
C GLU A 465 2.04 -19.63 7.57
N HIS A 466 1.37 -18.55 7.17
CA HIS A 466 2.02 -17.39 6.55
C HIS A 466 3.02 -16.73 7.50
N ARG A 467 2.70 -16.64 8.79
CA ARG A 467 3.61 -16.11 9.80
C ARG A 467 4.88 -16.96 9.90
N ARG A 468 4.74 -18.30 10.00
CA ARG A 468 5.88 -19.24 10.05
C ARG A 468 6.73 -19.15 8.79
N LEU A 469 6.09 -19.08 7.63
CA LEU A 469 6.79 -18.93 6.34
C LEU A 469 7.58 -17.63 6.28
N ALA A 470 6.97 -16.50 6.69
CA ALA A 470 7.65 -15.21 6.75
C ALA A 470 8.82 -15.21 7.74
N ASP A 471 8.63 -15.75 8.95
CA ASP A 471 9.67 -15.86 9.98
C ASP A 471 10.85 -16.73 9.50
N GLU A 472 10.57 -17.84 8.82
CA GLU A 472 11.60 -18.72 8.27
C GLU A 472 12.36 -18.05 7.13
N ALA A 473 11.64 -17.39 6.22
CA ALA A 473 12.24 -16.64 5.13
C ALA A 473 13.14 -15.48 5.65
N CYS A 474 12.68 -14.74 6.67
CA CYS A 474 13.47 -13.69 7.29
C CYS A 474 14.76 -14.23 7.90
N ARG A 475 14.69 -15.36 8.62
CA ARG A 475 15.86 -15.95 9.29
C ARG A 475 16.85 -16.60 8.31
N ARG A 476 16.37 -17.32 7.30
CA ARG A 476 17.22 -18.14 6.41
C ARG A 476 17.67 -17.42 5.16
N LEU A 477 16.82 -16.52 4.65
CA LEU A 477 16.99 -15.90 3.33
C LEU A 477 17.18 -14.38 3.42
N GLY A 478 17.17 -13.80 4.61
CA GLY A 478 17.26 -12.35 4.79
C GLY A 478 16.05 -11.57 4.28
N ALA A 479 14.93 -12.24 4.06
CA ALA A 479 13.70 -11.65 3.52
C ALA A 479 13.09 -10.61 4.48
N LYS A 480 12.23 -9.73 3.95
CA LYS A 480 11.46 -8.75 4.73
C LYS A 480 10.00 -8.77 4.29
N GLN A 481 9.09 -8.76 5.25
CA GLN A 481 7.67 -8.68 4.94
C GLN A 481 7.31 -7.28 4.39
N TYR A 482 6.62 -7.21 3.28
CA TYR A 482 6.00 -5.99 2.75
C TYR A 482 4.54 -5.94 3.20
N LEU A 483 4.01 -4.74 3.52
CA LEU A 483 2.74 -4.57 4.23
C LEU A 483 2.72 -5.35 5.56
N ALA A 484 3.80 -5.20 6.31
CA ALA A 484 4.15 -6.04 7.44
C ALA A 484 3.09 -6.06 8.53
N ARG A 485 2.92 -7.25 9.12
CA ARG A 485 2.26 -7.48 10.40
C ARG A 485 3.24 -8.17 11.34
N GLN A 486 3.53 -7.54 12.46
CA GLN A 486 4.46 -8.09 13.43
C GLN A 486 3.78 -8.29 14.78
N PRO A 487 4.01 -9.42 15.48
CA PRO A 487 3.27 -9.77 16.69
C PRO A 487 3.70 -8.95 17.92
N SER A 488 4.86 -8.30 17.89
CA SER A 488 5.36 -7.52 19.02
C SER A 488 6.34 -6.43 18.60
N ARG A 489 6.63 -5.51 19.53
CA ARG A 489 7.65 -4.46 19.33
C ARG A 489 9.05 -5.02 19.06
N ALA A 490 9.39 -6.17 19.63
CA ALA A 490 10.67 -6.82 19.36
C ALA A 490 10.76 -7.26 17.89
N HIS A 491 9.71 -7.89 17.35
CA HIS A 491 9.64 -8.28 15.94
C HIS A 491 9.64 -7.05 15.01
N TRP A 492 9.01 -5.93 15.42
CA TRP A 492 9.12 -4.66 14.67
C TRP A 492 10.56 -4.14 14.63
N ARG A 493 11.30 -4.22 15.75
CA ARG A 493 12.73 -3.86 15.78
C ARG A 493 13.54 -4.71 14.82
N ASP A 494 13.31 -6.02 14.79
CA ASP A 494 13.99 -6.95 13.90
C ASP A 494 13.61 -6.70 12.43
N HIS A 495 12.34 -6.36 12.18
CA HIS A 495 11.87 -5.98 10.85
C HIS A 495 12.58 -4.74 10.32
N PHE A 496 12.62 -3.65 11.10
CA PHE A 496 13.31 -2.41 10.72
C PHE A 496 14.84 -2.55 10.76
N GLY A 497 15.37 -3.47 11.57
CA GLY A 497 16.82 -3.68 11.71
C GLY A 497 17.57 -2.39 12.01
N PRO A 498 18.62 -2.04 11.24
CA PRO A 498 19.42 -0.82 11.46
C PRO A 498 18.63 0.49 11.40
N SER A 499 17.46 0.50 10.74
CA SER A 499 16.61 1.70 10.63
C SER A 499 15.72 1.93 11.85
N TRP A 500 15.66 1.00 12.81
CA TRP A 500 14.77 1.09 13.97
C TRP A 500 14.97 2.34 14.81
N ASP A 501 16.21 2.68 15.16
CA ASP A 501 16.46 3.84 16.03
C ASP A 501 16.05 5.15 15.35
N ARG A 502 16.28 5.27 14.03
CA ARG A 502 15.79 6.39 13.24
C ARG A 502 14.26 6.44 13.21
N PHE A 503 13.60 5.30 13.07
CA PHE A 503 12.14 5.19 13.08
C PHE A 503 11.55 5.63 14.43
N VAL A 504 12.17 5.23 15.55
CA VAL A 504 11.80 5.67 16.91
C VAL A 504 12.02 7.17 17.11
N ALA A 505 13.16 7.70 16.64
CA ALA A 505 13.46 9.13 16.74
C ALA A 505 12.46 9.98 15.95
N ARG A 506 12.05 9.52 14.76
CA ARG A 506 10.98 10.13 13.95
C ARG A 506 9.65 10.16 14.71
N LYS A 507 9.29 9.06 15.35
CA LYS A 507 8.07 8.99 16.18
C LYS A 507 8.10 10.01 17.32
N ALA A 508 9.20 10.05 18.07
CA ALA A 508 9.38 11.00 19.16
C ALA A 508 9.33 12.46 18.69
N ARG A 509 9.74 12.74 17.46
CA ARG A 509 9.74 14.09 16.89
C ARG A 509 8.36 14.53 16.38
N PHE A 510 7.69 13.67 15.60
CA PHE A 510 6.49 14.04 14.84
C PHE A 510 5.18 13.60 15.48
N ASP A 511 5.24 12.68 16.45
CA ASP A 511 4.10 12.24 17.24
C ASP A 511 4.53 11.77 18.63
N PRO A 512 5.06 12.67 19.47
CA PRO A 512 5.60 12.33 20.80
C PRO A 512 4.54 11.76 21.75
N MET A 513 3.26 12.07 21.52
CA MET A 513 2.15 11.60 22.33
C MET A 513 1.51 10.31 21.79
N HIS A 514 2.07 9.73 20.75
CA HIS A 514 1.56 8.52 20.10
C HIS A 514 0.07 8.62 19.73
N VAL A 515 -0.37 9.78 19.25
CA VAL A 515 -1.75 10.01 18.81
C VAL A 515 -2.06 9.16 17.58
N LEU A 516 -1.11 9.10 16.63
CA LEU A 516 -1.21 8.25 15.46
C LEU A 516 -0.89 6.80 15.85
N GLY A 517 -1.94 5.99 16.03
CA GLY A 517 -1.85 4.59 16.44
C GLY A 517 -2.64 3.69 15.50
N PRO A 518 -2.24 3.60 14.20
CA PRO A 518 -2.88 2.66 13.30
C PRO A 518 -2.69 1.21 13.75
N GLY A 519 -3.53 0.32 13.26
CA GLY A 519 -3.67 -1.05 13.74
C GLY A 519 -2.44 -1.95 13.64
N GLN A 520 -1.30 -1.45 13.11
CA GLN A 520 -0.01 -2.15 13.21
C GLN A 520 0.48 -2.30 14.65
N GLY A 521 0.08 -1.40 15.57
CA GLY A 521 0.46 -1.48 16.98
C GLY A 521 1.97 -1.29 17.25
N ILE A 522 2.71 -0.56 16.39
CA ILE A 522 4.17 -0.37 16.51
C ILE A 522 4.49 0.43 17.77
N PHE A 523 3.74 1.49 18.01
CA PHE A 523 3.85 2.38 19.18
C PHE A 523 2.51 2.47 19.88
N PRO A 524 2.25 1.62 20.87
CA PRO A 524 1.02 1.73 21.66
C PRO A 524 1.00 3.07 22.41
N ARG A 525 -0.16 3.68 22.53
CA ARG A 525 -0.36 4.86 23.35
C ARG A 525 -0.23 4.48 24.82
N ALA A 526 0.38 5.32 25.66
CA ALA A 526 0.83 5.01 27.02
C ALA A 526 -0.25 4.48 28.01
N ASP A 527 -1.54 4.58 27.67
CA ASP A 527 -2.66 4.07 28.47
C ASP A 527 -3.21 2.71 28.03
N SER A 528 -2.58 2.05 27.07
CA SER A 528 -2.93 0.68 26.65
C SER A 528 -2.24 -0.38 27.52
N SER A 529 -2.18 -0.17 28.84
CA SER A 529 -1.69 -1.17 29.80
C SER A 529 -2.74 -2.26 30.02
N LEU A 530 -3.11 -2.97 28.97
CA LEU A 530 -3.79 -4.27 28.99
C LEU A 530 -3.37 -5.01 27.69
N MET A 531 -2.17 -5.55 27.70
CA MET A 531 -1.80 -6.78 27.02
C MET A 531 -1.24 -7.75 28.03
#